data_cc2cf90bdd0af561492c736bc8fdc1e8
#
_entry.id   cc2cf90bdd0af561492c736bc8fdc1e8
#
_cell.length_a   1.000
_cell.length_b   1.000
_cell.length_c   1.000
_cell.angle_alpha   90.00
_cell.angle_beta   90.00
_cell.angle_gamma   90.00
#
_symmetry.space_group_name_H-M   'P 1'
#
loop_
_entity.id
_entity.type
_entity.pdbx_description
1 polymer ?
#
loop_
_entity_poly.entity_id
_entity_poly.type
_entity_poly.pdbx_seq_one_letter_code
_entity_poly.pdbx_strand_id
1 'polypeptide(L)'
;MTDTPGIVITGGSGRMGRMLVKAVLASDKCHLAGVLEREGHDWIGKDIGSATGGQPVGIAVTDDPLEAFARAQAVIDFTAPAATVAFAALAAQARAVHVIGTTGLSDDDIKSIDAAARHAVVVRAGNMSLGVNLLVKLTQKVAEALDPDFDIEIVEAHHNKKVDAPSGTALMLGEAAAAGRGVTLADVRDAGRDGMTGVRQRGDIGFSAIRGGDIVGEHDVIFAAAGERIVLRHLATDRAIFARGALKAALWGQTKAPGSYDMMDVLGL
;
A
#
# COMPACT_ATOMS: atom_id res chain seq x y z
N MET A 1 -6.30 -0.18 -31.99
CA MET A 1 -6.61 0.11 -30.57
C MET A 1 -5.95 -0.99 -29.76
N THR A 2 -5.16 -0.65 -28.77
CA THR A 2 -4.54 -1.64 -27.90
C THR A 2 -5.65 -2.29 -27.06
N ASP A 3 -5.75 -3.62 -27.13
CA ASP A 3 -6.77 -4.43 -26.42
C ASP A 3 -6.47 -4.50 -24.89
N THR A 4 -5.52 -3.69 -24.41
CA THR A 4 -5.05 -3.65 -23.03
C THR A 4 -5.66 -2.47 -22.27
N PRO A 5 -5.96 -2.61 -20.96
CA PRO A 5 -6.57 -1.53 -20.16
C PRO A 5 -5.67 -0.31 -20.05
N GLY A 6 -6.29 0.87 -20.17
CA GLY A 6 -5.65 2.16 -19.95
C GLY A 6 -5.59 2.50 -18.47
N ILE A 7 -4.38 2.80 -18.00
CA ILE A 7 -4.11 3.17 -16.61
C ILE A 7 -3.83 4.66 -16.51
N VAL A 8 -4.53 5.34 -15.61
CA VAL A 8 -4.26 6.73 -15.23
C VAL A 8 -3.50 6.74 -13.91
N ILE A 9 -2.46 7.56 -13.82
CA ILE A 9 -1.68 7.77 -12.61
C ILE A 9 -1.94 9.17 -12.08
N THR A 10 -2.35 9.28 -10.83
CA THR A 10 -2.50 10.56 -10.13
C THR A 10 -1.23 10.92 -9.37
N GLY A 11 -0.87 12.21 -9.33
CA GLY A 11 0.35 12.67 -8.67
C GLY A 11 1.63 12.17 -9.33
N GLY A 12 1.70 12.25 -10.68
CA GLY A 12 2.78 11.70 -11.49
C GLY A 12 4.18 12.25 -11.16
N SER A 13 4.29 13.46 -10.62
CA SER A 13 5.56 14.09 -10.22
C SER A 13 6.11 13.54 -8.91
N GLY A 14 5.24 12.94 -8.08
CA GLY A 14 5.59 12.37 -6.80
C GLY A 14 6.51 11.14 -6.91
N ARG A 15 7.14 10.77 -5.80
CA ARG A 15 8.03 9.60 -5.74
C ARG A 15 7.33 8.31 -6.22
N MET A 16 6.10 8.06 -5.73
CA MET A 16 5.33 6.89 -6.17
C MET A 16 4.81 7.06 -7.59
N GLY A 17 4.32 8.24 -7.96
CA GLY A 17 3.83 8.51 -9.31
C GLY A 17 4.85 8.18 -10.40
N ARG A 18 6.11 8.63 -10.24
CA ARG A 18 7.20 8.30 -11.17
C ARG A 18 7.47 6.80 -11.27
N MET A 19 7.41 6.06 -10.16
CA MET A 19 7.58 4.60 -10.16
C MET A 19 6.42 3.90 -10.85
N LEU A 20 5.18 4.37 -10.63
CA LEU A 20 3.98 3.86 -11.25
C LEU A 20 3.99 4.09 -12.76
N VAL A 21 4.32 5.31 -13.21
CA VAL A 21 4.49 5.62 -14.64
C VAL A 21 5.50 4.67 -15.28
N LYS A 22 6.68 4.51 -14.65
CA LYS A 22 7.72 3.57 -15.14
C LYS A 22 7.20 2.13 -15.17
N ALA A 23 6.47 1.68 -14.16
CA ALA A 23 5.92 0.32 -14.10
C ALA A 23 4.87 0.08 -15.18
N VAL A 24 3.98 1.05 -15.45
CA VAL A 24 2.97 0.95 -16.51
C VAL A 24 3.61 0.95 -17.88
N LEU A 25 4.57 1.84 -18.14
CA LEU A 25 5.28 1.90 -19.43
C LEU A 25 6.11 0.64 -19.72
N ALA A 26 6.56 -0.07 -18.69
CA ALA A 26 7.31 -1.32 -18.84
C ALA A 26 6.41 -2.57 -18.95
N SER A 27 5.09 -2.42 -18.83
CA SER A 27 4.14 -3.54 -18.85
C SER A 27 3.58 -3.78 -20.26
N ASP A 28 3.49 -5.04 -20.68
CA ASP A 28 2.78 -5.50 -21.88
C ASP A 28 1.27 -5.73 -21.64
N LYS A 29 0.81 -5.65 -20.38
CA LYS A 29 -0.56 -5.96 -19.94
C LYS A 29 -1.48 -4.76 -19.86
N CYS A 30 -0.95 -3.55 -20.01
CA CYS A 30 -1.67 -2.28 -19.92
C CYS A 30 -0.92 -1.18 -20.69
N HIS A 31 -1.57 -0.05 -20.87
CA HIS A 31 -0.93 1.16 -21.41
C HIS A 31 -1.20 2.37 -20.50
N LEU A 32 -0.33 3.36 -20.57
CA LEU A 32 -0.51 4.63 -19.86
C LEU A 32 -1.55 5.47 -20.62
N ALA A 33 -2.73 5.68 -20.02
CA ALA A 33 -3.83 6.45 -20.61
C ALA A 33 -3.77 7.94 -20.25
N GLY A 34 -3.13 8.28 -19.13
CA GLY A 34 -2.99 9.65 -18.68
C GLY A 34 -2.19 9.77 -17.38
N VAL A 35 -1.74 10.99 -17.12
CA VAL A 35 -1.08 11.35 -15.86
C VAL A 35 -1.69 12.64 -15.37
N LEU A 36 -2.22 12.61 -14.14
CA LEU A 36 -2.86 13.74 -13.50
C LEU A 36 -1.94 14.37 -12.46
N GLU A 37 -1.88 15.68 -12.46
CA GLU A 37 -1.23 16.50 -11.43
C GLU A 37 -2.18 17.56 -10.89
N ARG A 38 -1.81 18.15 -9.75
CA ARG A 38 -2.54 19.27 -9.17
C ARG A 38 -2.52 20.49 -10.11
N GLU A 39 -3.57 21.28 -10.08
CA GLU A 39 -3.66 22.54 -10.79
C GLU A 39 -2.43 23.42 -10.60
N GLY A 40 -1.93 24.02 -11.69
CA GLY A 40 -0.80 24.91 -11.71
C GLY A 40 0.57 24.21 -11.51
N HIS A 41 0.65 22.88 -11.59
CA HIS A 41 1.93 22.17 -11.50
C HIS A 41 2.77 22.41 -12.77
N ASP A 42 4.09 22.60 -12.62
CA ASP A 42 5.03 22.92 -13.72
C ASP A 42 5.08 21.86 -14.84
N TRP A 43 4.51 20.68 -14.62
CA TRP A 43 4.49 19.59 -15.60
C TRP A 43 3.25 19.60 -16.49
N ILE A 44 2.24 20.42 -16.19
CA ILE A 44 1.02 20.50 -16.98
C ILE A 44 1.36 20.84 -18.45
N GLY A 45 0.80 20.07 -19.37
CA GLY A 45 1.05 20.17 -20.81
C GLY A 45 2.40 19.56 -21.27
N LYS A 46 3.30 19.17 -20.35
CA LYS A 46 4.55 18.51 -20.72
C LYS A 46 4.33 17.00 -20.90
N ASP A 47 5.07 16.40 -21.83
CA ASP A 47 5.14 14.95 -21.94
C ASP A 47 5.76 14.33 -20.68
N ILE A 48 5.11 13.30 -20.11
CA ILE A 48 5.53 12.69 -18.85
C ILE A 48 6.90 12.00 -18.95
N GLY A 49 7.22 11.40 -20.09
CA GLY A 49 8.54 10.81 -20.31
C GLY A 49 9.64 11.86 -20.24
N SER A 50 9.45 12.98 -20.94
CA SER A 50 10.37 14.12 -20.91
C SER A 50 10.45 14.78 -19.54
N ALA A 51 9.31 14.96 -18.87
CA ALA A 51 9.23 15.56 -17.53
C ALA A 51 9.96 14.73 -16.45
N THR A 52 10.05 13.41 -16.66
CA THR A 52 10.79 12.49 -15.77
C THR A 52 12.26 12.30 -16.19
N GLY A 53 12.74 13.01 -17.23
CA GLY A 53 14.11 12.94 -17.72
C GLY A 53 14.40 11.81 -18.71
N GLY A 54 13.35 11.19 -19.27
CA GLY A 54 13.44 10.14 -20.29
C GLY A 54 13.08 10.63 -21.68
N GLN A 55 12.82 9.67 -22.59
CA GLN A 55 12.32 9.96 -23.93
C GLN A 55 10.81 10.28 -23.89
N PRO A 56 10.33 11.11 -24.82
CA PRO A 56 8.90 11.36 -24.94
C PRO A 56 8.11 10.05 -25.15
N VAL A 57 6.94 9.95 -24.50
CA VAL A 57 6.04 8.80 -24.59
C VAL A 57 4.68 9.16 -25.22
N GLY A 58 4.47 10.43 -25.60
CA GLY A 58 3.24 10.90 -26.23
C GLY A 58 2.09 11.16 -25.28
N ILE A 59 2.32 11.20 -23.96
CA ILE A 59 1.31 11.43 -22.93
C ILE A 59 1.60 12.74 -22.22
N ALA A 60 0.76 13.75 -22.44
CA ALA A 60 0.84 15.02 -21.72
C ALA A 60 0.27 14.89 -20.30
N VAL A 61 0.93 15.53 -19.34
CA VAL A 61 0.42 15.68 -17.98
C VAL A 61 -0.73 16.68 -18.00
N THR A 62 -1.86 16.36 -17.35
CA THR A 62 -3.03 17.22 -17.25
C THR A 62 -3.40 17.52 -15.80
N ASP A 63 -4.11 18.60 -15.56
CA ASP A 63 -4.81 18.92 -14.31
C ASP A 63 -6.34 18.77 -14.44
N ASP A 64 -6.82 18.32 -15.60
CA ASP A 64 -8.25 18.00 -15.80
C ASP A 64 -8.55 16.54 -15.41
N PRO A 65 -9.12 16.31 -14.21
CA PRO A 65 -9.45 14.97 -13.76
C PRO A 65 -10.60 14.33 -14.55
N LEU A 66 -11.54 15.11 -15.10
CA LEU A 66 -12.65 14.57 -15.88
C LEU A 66 -12.14 13.98 -17.19
N GLU A 67 -11.27 14.70 -17.89
CA GLU A 67 -10.65 14.19 -19.12
C GLU A 67 -9.81 12.94 -18.85
N ALA A 68 -8.99 12.95 -17.79
CA ALA A 68 -8.15 11.83 -17.44
C ALA A 68 -8.97 10.57 -17.10
N PHE A 69 -9.99 10.71 -16.25
CA PHE A 69 -10.81 9.57 -15.82
C PHE A 69 -11.71 9.03 -16.93
N ALA A 70 -12.16 9.87 -17.88
CA ALA A 70 -12.93 9.40 -19.03
C ALA A 70 -12.16 8.41 -19.93
N ARG A 71 -10.82 8.39 -19.86
CA ARG A 71 -9.95 7.48 -20.62
C ARG A 71 -9.49 6.27 -19.79
N ALA A 72 -9.79 6.23 -18.49
CA ALA A 72 -9.26 5.26 -17.56
C ALA A 72 -10.11 3.99 -17.51
N GLN A 73 -9.50 2.82 -17.65
CA GLN A 73 -10.05 1.56 -17.14
C GLN A 73 -9.62 1.33 -15.68
N ALA A 74 -8.47 1.87 -15.28
CA ALA A 74 -8.07 1.94 -13.87
C ALA A 74 -7.32 3.23 -13.56
N VAL A 75 -7.43 3.68 -12.32
CA VAL A 75 -6.70 4.81 -11.75
C VAL A 75 -5.91 4.32 -10.55
N ILE A 76 -4.62 4.67 -10.48
CA ILE A 76 -3.76 4.35 -9.35
C ILE A 76 -3.40 5.65 -8.63
N ASP A 77 -3.80 5.73 -7.36
CA ASP A 77 -3.76 6.93 -6.55
C ASP A 77 -2.92 6.77 -5.28
N PHE A 78 -1.87 7.62 -5.17
CA PHE A 78 -1.01 7.76 -4.00
C PHE A 78 -0.84 9.24 -3.66
N THR A 79 -1.93 9.98 -3.62
CA THR A 79 -1.90 11.44 -3.42
C THR A 79 -2.16 11.83 -1.96
N ALA A 80 -3.31 12.42 -1.68
CA ALA A 80 -3.69 12.91 -0.36
C ALA A 80 -5.18 12.63 -0.11
N PRO A 81 -5.64 12.50 1.16
CA PRO A 81 -7.01 12.12 1.50
C PRO A 81 -8.09 12.89 0.73
N ALA A 82 -8.02 14.21 0.73
CA ALA A 82 -9.03 15.05 0.06
C ALA A 82 -9.08 14.80 -1.47
N ALA A 83 -7.93 14.62 -2.13
CA ALA A 83 -7.87 14.30 -3.56
C ALA A 83 -8.41 12.89 -3.83
N THR A 84 -8.01 11.91 -3.00
CA THR A 84 -8.48 10.52 -3.10
C THR A 84 -10.00 10.41 -3.01
N VAL A 85 -10.64 11.14 -2.10
CA VAL A 85 -12.12 11.17 -1.98
C VAL A 85 -12.76 11.74 -3.26
N ALA A 86 -12.23 12.84 -3.79
CA ALA A 86 -12.71 13.42 -5.05
C ALA A 86 -12.52 12.43 -6.22
N PHE A 87 -11.36 11.77 -6.28
CA PHE A 87 -11.06 10.77 -7.31
C PHE A 87 -11.93 9.52 -7.20
N ALA A 88 -12.31 9.10 -5.99
CA ALA A 88 -13.24 7.98 -5.81
C ALA A 88 -14.60 8.27 -6.44
N ALA A 89 -15.12 9.49 -6.31
CA ALA A 89 -16.38 9.91 -6.96
C ALA A 89 -16.25 9.89 -8.49
N LEU A 90 -15.12 10.33 -9.05
CA LEU A 90 -14.86 10.29 -10.49
C LEU A 90 -14.69 8.86 -11.02
N ALA A 91 -13.98 7.99 -10.27
CA ALA A 91 -13.83 6.58 -10.60
C ALA A 91 -15.21 5.89 -10.66
N ALA A 92 -16.10 6.20 -9.72
CA ALA A 92 -17.48 5.70 -9.71
C ALA A 92 -18.26 6.13 -10.96
N GLN A 93 -18.13 7.40 -11.39
CA GLN A 93 -18.77 7.91 -12.61
C GLN A 93 -18.22 7.26 -13.88
N ALA A 94 -16.89 7.09 -13.94
CA ALA A 94 -16.21 6.45 -15.07
C ALA A 94 -16.31 4.91 -15.05
N ARG A 95 -16.78 4.31 -13.94
CA ARG A 95 -16.74 2.86 -13.67
C ARG A 95 -15.34 2.28 -13.80
N ALA A 96 -14.33 3.08 -13.49
CA ALA A 96 -12.93 2.68 -13.51
C ALA A 96 -12.53 2.01 -12.20
N VAL A 97 -11.59 1.07 -12.26
CA VAL A 97 -10.96 0.52 -11.05
C VAL A 97 -10.17 1.63 -10.36
N HIS A 98 -10.37 1.83 -9.05
CA HIS A 98 -9.62 2.80 -8.26
C HIS A 98 -8.72 2.09 -7.24
N VAL A 99 -7.41 2.12 -7.47
CA VAL A 99 -6.40 1.57 -6.55
C VAL A 99 -5.87 2.68 -5.67
N ILE A 100 -6.14 2.58 -4.38
CA ILE A 100 -5.84 3.61 -3.38
C ILE A 100 -4.71 3.16 -2.48
N GLY A 101 -3.53 3.79 -2.65
CA GLY A 101 -2.38 3.65 -1.76
C GLY A 101 -2.18 4.88 -0.86
N THR A 102 -3.10 5.85 -0.90
CA THR A 102 -3.11 7.01 0.00
C THR A 102 -3.36 6.57 1.44
N THR A 103 -2.57 7.08 2.36
CA THR A 103 -2.69 6.83 3.80
C THR A 103 -3.23 8.06 4.53
N GLY A 104 -3.63 7.89 5.80
CA GLY A 104 -4.14 8.98 6.62
C GLY A 104 -5.59 9.37 6.33
N LEU A 105 -6.36 8.49 5.69
CA LEU A 105 -7.79 8.66 5.49
C LEU A 105 -8.53 8.63 6.84
N SER A 106 -9.44 9.56 7.04
CA SER A 106 -10.37 9.57 8.18
C SER A 106 -11.52 8.58 7.95
N ASP A 107 -12.28 8.29 9.00
CA ASP A 107 -13.48 7.44 8.89
C ASP A 107 -14.51 8.02 7.92
N ASP A 108 -14.62 9.34 7.81
CA ASP A 108 -15.55 9.98 6.88
C ASP A 108 -15.03 9.93 5.42
N ASP A 109 -13.72 10.00 5.22
CA ASP A 109 -13.11 9.73 3.91
C ASP A 109 -13.41 8.29 3.47
N ILE A 110 -13.24 7.33 4.38
CA ILE A 110 -13.50 5.91 4.12
C ILE A 110 -14.97 5.69 3.76
N LYS A 111 -15.91 6.28 4.50
CA LYS A 111 -17.35 6.19 4.16
C LYS A 111 -17.65 6.74 2.77
N SER A 112 -17.01 7.84 2.38
CA SER A 112 -17.16 8.44 1.05
C SER A 112 -16.63 7.54 -0.05
N ILE A 113 -15.46 6.92 0.18
CA ILE A 113 -14.86 5.94 -0.73
C ILE A 113 -15.72 4.68 -0.84
N ASP A 114 -16.26 4.17 0.27
CA ASP A 114 -17.16 3.01 0.28
C ASP A 114 -18.49 3.30 -0.44
N ALA A 115 -18.97 4.54 -0.41
CA ALA A 115 -20.11 4.95 -1.22
C ALA A 115 -19.80 4.88 -2.73
N ALA A 116 -18.61 5.31 -3.15
CA ALA A 116 -18.12 5.20 -4.53
C ALA A 116 -17.94 3.73 -4.97
N ALA A 117 -17.52 2.85 -4.06
CA ALA A 117 -17.32 1.42 -4.32
C ALA A 117 -18.62 0.69 -4.72
N ARG A 118 -19.80 1.26 -4.51
CA ARG A 118 -21.07 0.71 -5.04
C ARG A 118 -21.14 0.75 -6.56
N HIS A 119 -20.32 1.57 -7.21
CA HIS A 119 -20.35 1.82 -8.65
C HIS A 119 -19.03 1.55 -9.36
N ALA A 120 -17.93 1.41 -8.60
CA ALA A 120 -16.60 1.11 -9.09
C ALA A 120 -15.94 0.02 -8.26
N VAL A 121 -14.94 -0.63 -8.82
CA VAL A 121 -14.03 -1.50 -8.05
C VAL A 121 -13.03 -0.61 -7.34
N VAL A 122 -13.03 -0.64 -6.02
CA VAL A 122 -12.05 0.08 -5.20
C VAL A 122 -11.15 -0.92 -4.50
N VAL A 123 -9.84 -0.83 -4.74
CA VAL A 123 -8.84 -1.63 -4.01
C VAL A 123 -8.02 -0.70 -3.12
N ARG A 124 -8.19 -0.81 -1.80
CA ARG A 124 -7.53 0.07 -0.82
C ARG A 124 -6.62 -0.74 0.10
N ALA A 125 -5.38 -0.28 0.26
CA ALA A 125 -4.45 -0.88 1.21
C ALA A 125 -3.43 0.15 1.75
N GLY A 126 -3.07 0.01 3.01
CA GLY A 126 -2.00 0.80 3.63
C GLY A 126 -0.60 0.44 3.12
N ASN A 127 -0.47 -0.71 2.47
CA ASN A 127 0.75 -1.14 1.81
C ASN A 127 0.40 -1.99 0.57
N MET A 128 0.95 -1.64 -0.60
CA MET A 128 0.69 -2.33 -1.86
C MET A 128 1.67 -3.46 -2.17
N SER A 129 2.66 -3.73 -1.32
CA SER A 129 3.57 -4.86 -1.53
C SER A 129 2.85 -6.19 -1.39
N LEU A 130 2.93 -7.04 -2.41
CA LEU A 130 2.37 -8.40 -2.36
C LEU A 130 3.00 -9.22 -1.24
N GLY A 131 4.33 -9.10 -1.07
CA GLY A 131 5.06 -9.82 -0.03
C GLY A 131 4.67 -9.38 1.38
N VAL A 132 4.48 -8.08 1.62
CA VAL A 132 4.03 -7.57 2.92
C VAL A 132 2.62 -8.07 3.24
N ASN A 133 1.68 -8.00 2.30
CA ASN A 133 0.31 -8.47 2.55
C ASN A 133 0.27 -9.99 2.80
N LEU A 134 1.05 -10.77 2.05
CA LEU A 134 1.19 -12.21 2.34
C LEU A 134 1.77 -12.43 3.75
N LEU A 135 2.79 -11.66 4.14
CA LEU A 135 3.39 -11.75 5.48
C LEU A 135 2.38 -11.43 6.58
N VAL A 136 1.54 -10.40 6.39
CA VAL A 136 0.44 -10.06 7.32
C VAL A 136 -0.50 -11.25 7.51
N LYS A 137 -0.92 -11.89 6.42
CA LYS A 137 -1.81 -13.07 6.48
C LYS A 137 -1.16 -14.26 7.17
N LEU A 138 0.12 -14.53 6.84
CA LEU A 138 0.89 -15.60 7.49
C LEU A 138 1.08 -15.31 8.99
N THR A 139 1.35 -14.06 9.37
CA THR A 139 1.48 -13.65 10.78
C THR A 139 0.20 -13.95 11.55
N GLN A 140 -0.98 -13.58 11.00
CA GLN A 140 -2.26 -13.90 11.60
C GLN A 140 -2.44 -15.41 11.79
N LYS A 141 -2.15 -16.20 10.74
CA LYS A 141 -2.31 -17.66 10.76
C LYS A 141 -1.36 -18.35 11.74
N VAL A 142 -0.11 -17.90 11.82
CA VAL A 142 0.85 -18.45 12.77
C VAL A 142 0.43 -18.10 14.21
N ALA A 143 0.03 -16.86 14.46
CA ALA A 143 -0.45 -16.42 15.76
C ALA A 143 -1.71 -17.17 16.21
N GLU A 144 -2.62 -17.52 15.28
CA GLU A 144 -3.82 -18.31 15.54
C GLU A 144 -3.50 -19.78 15.87
N ALA A 145 -2.49 -20.34 15.20
CA ALA A 145 -2.13 -21.75 15.32
C ALA A 145 -1.25 -22.08 16.56
N LEU A 146 -0.42 -21.12 16.99
CA LEU A 146 0.49 -21.29 18.12
C LEU A 146 -0.18 -20.82 19.41
N ASP A 147 0.11 -21.51 20.51
CA ASP A 147 -0.42 -21.13 21.82
C ASP A 147 0.27 -19.88 22.41
N PRO A 148 -0.23 -19.31 23.53
CA PRO A 148 0.32 -18.11 24.15
C PRO A 148 1.72 -18.27 24.76
N ASP A 149 2.32 -19.47 24.76
CA ASP A 149 3.70 -19.69 25.21
C ASP A 149 4.73 -19.27 24.16
N PHE A 150 4.28 -18.99 22.92
CA PHE A 150 5.11 -18.32 21.93
C PHE A 150 5.04 -16.82 22.10
N ASP A 151 6.10 -16.20 22.58
CA ASP A 151 6.28 -14.76 22.57
C ASP A 151 6.30 -14.20 21.15
N ILE A 152 5.68 -13.05 20.93
CA ILE A 152 5.65 -12.40 19.61
C ILE A 152 6.44 -11.11 19.66
N GLU A 153 7.46 -10.98 18.79
CA GLU A 153 8.29 -9.79 18.67
C GLU A 153 8.33 -9.34 17.21
N ILE A 154 8.10 -8.06 16.98
CA ILE A 154 8.17 -7.42 15.66
C ILE A 154 9.37 -6.51 15.63
N VAL A 155 10.31 -6.81 14.71
CA VAL A 155 11.50 -5.98 14.50
C VAL A 155 11.39 -5.35 13.12
N GLU A 156 11.57 -4.03 13.04
CA GLU A 156 11.56 -3.33 11.77
C GLU A 156 12.76 -2.42 11.60
N ALA A 157 13.24 -2.29 10.37
CA ALA A 157 14.37 -1.44 10.06
C ALA A 157 14.04 -0.56 8.84
N HIS A 158 14.34 0.72 8.94
CA HIS A 158 14.20 1.71 7.86
C HIS A 158 15.35 2.70 7.84
N HIS A 159 15.42 3.48 6.77
CA HIS A 159 16.39 4.54 6.59
C HIS A 159 16.34 5.58 7.72
N ASN A 160 17.44 6.27 7.93
CA ASN A 160 17.64 7.27 9.00
C ASN A 160 16.76 8.54 8.89
N LYS A 161 16.02 8.71 7.78
CA LYS A 161 15.09 9.83 7.55
C LYS A 161 13.62 9.49 7.85
N LYS A 162 13.33 8.25 8.31
CA LYS A 162 11.97 7.87 8.68
C LYS A 162 11.63 8.43 10.05
N VAL A 163 10.50 9.15 10.13
CA VAL A 163 10.12 9.92 11.33
C VAL A 163 9.19 9.17 12.30
N ASP A 164 8.42 8.21 11.78
CA ASP A 164 7.51 7.36 12.57
C ASP A 164 8.21 6.08 13.04
N ALA A 165 7.91 5.64 14.26
CA ALA A 165 8.30 4.36 14.84
C ALA A 165 7.21 3.88 15.83
N PRO A 166 6.76 2.61 15.78
CA PRO A 166 7.00 1.65 14.71
C PRO A 166 6.43 2.09 13.37
N SER A 167 6.92 1.49 12.26
CA SER A 167 6.39 1.76 10.92
C SER A 167 4.94 1.29 10.78
N GLY A 168 4.18 1.90 9.85
CA GLY A 168 2.82 1.46 9.55
C GLY A 168 2.73 -0.04 9.21
N THR A 169 3.73 -0.59 8.51
CA THR A 169 3.80 -2.03 8.21
C THR A 169 4.02 -2.87 9.47
N ALA A 170 4.86 -2.42 10.40
CA ALA A 170 5.05 -3.12 11.67
C ALA A 170 3.75 -3.11 12.49
N LEU A 171 3.01 -2.00 12.49
CA LEU A 171 1.69 -1.95 13.14
C LEU A 171 0.69 -2.90 12.48
N MET A 172 0.63 -2.98 11.14
CA MET A 172 -0.21 -3.96 10.42
C MET A 172 0.13 -5.41 10.83
N LEU A 173 1.42 -5.73 10.99
CA LEU A 173 1.86 -7.06 11.45
C LEU A 173 1.44 -7.32 12.90
N GLY A 174 1.52 -6.30 13.75
CA GLY A 174 1.04 -6.37 15.14
C GLY A 174 -0.46 -6.59 15.25
N GLU A 175 -1.24 -5.86 14.47
CA GLU A 175 -2.69 -6.05 14.38
C GLU A 175 -3.05 -7.47 13.90
N ALA A 176 -2.32 -7.98 12.91
CA ALA A 176 -2.50 -9.34 12.41
C ALA A 176 -2.17 -10.40 13.49
N ALA A 177 -1.08 -10.19 14.24
CA ALA A 177 -0.71 -11.08 15.34
C ALA A 177 -1.75 -11.03 16.47
N ALA A 178 -2.21 -9.84 16.85
CA ALA A 178 -3.25 -9.64 17.86
C ALA A 178 -4.58 -10.28 17.44
N ALA A 179 -5.00 -10.09 16.17
CA ALA A 179 -6.18 -10.71 15.62
C ALA A 179 -6.09 -12.25 15.65
N GLY A 180 -4.92 -12.82 15.30
CA GLY A 180 -4.67 -14.27 15.42
C GLY A 180 -4.77 -14.80 16.86
N ARG A 181 -4.43 -13.97 17.84
CA ARG A 181 -4.54 -14.28 19.29
C ARG A 181 -5.93 -13.97 19.87
N GLY A 182 -6.83 -13.35 19.10
CA GLY A 182 -8.15 -12.94 19.58
C GLY A 182 -8.12 -11.81 20.61
N VAL A 183 -7.11 -10.92 20.52
CA VAL A 183 -6.91 -9.77 21.42
C VAL A 183 -6.81 -8.47 20.63
N THR A 184 -6.91 -7.33 21.32
CA THR A 184 -6.71 -6.01 20.73
C THR A 184 -5.25 -5.61 20.86
N LEU A 185 -4.61 -5.16 19.77
CA LEU A 185 -3.20 -4.76 19.83
C LEU A 185 -2.93 -3.68 20.87
N ALA A 186 -3.84 -2.74 21.07
CA ALA A 186 -3.69 -1.68 22.07
C ALA A 186 -3.51 -2.19 23.51
N ASP A 187 -4.09 -3.34 23.84
CA ASP A 187 -4.06 -3.93 25.17
C ASP A 187 -2.77 -4.74 25.45
N VAL A 188 -2.11 -5.21 24.37
CA VAL A 188 -0.95 -6.14 24.47
C VAL A 188 0.32 -5.60 23.83
N ARG A 189 0.30 -4.35 23.40
CA ARG A 189 1.44 -3.72 22.74
C ARG A 189 2.53 -3.35 23.73
N ASP A 190 3.72 -3.91 23.55
CA ASP A 190 4.94 -3.54 24.28
C ASP A 190 5.94 -2.89 23.33
N ALA A 191 6.20 -1.59 23.51
CA ALA A 191 7.12 -0.82 22.70
C ALA A 191 7.95 0.12 23.60
N GLY A 192 9.27 0.05 23.48
CA GLY A 192 10.15 0.95 24.21
C GLY A 192 10.78 0.34 25.46
N ARG A 193 11.26 -0.89 25.37
CA ARG A 193 12.08 -1.49 26.41
C ARG A 193 13.44 -0.77 26.50
N ASP A 194 13.70 -0.12 27.61
CA ASP A 194 14.96 0.56 27.91
C ASP A 194 15.28 0.43 29.40
N GLY A 195 16.53 0.14 29.75
CA GLY A 195 16.97 -0.07 31.11
C GLY A 195 16.47 -1.37 31.74
N MET A 196 16.12 -1.35 33.01
CA MET A 196 15.63 -2.51 33.77
C MET A 196 14.09 -2.57 33.72
N THR A 197 13.55 -3.23 32.72
CA THR A 197 12.09 -3.28 32.45
C THR A 197 11.37 -4.44 33.15
N GLY A 198 12.09 -5.28 33.88
CA GLY A 198 11.55 -6.52 34.46
C GLY A 198 11.42 -7.65 33.45
N VAL A 199 10.74 -8.74 33.87
CA VAL A 199 10.48 -9.89 33.03
C VAL A 199 9.39 -9.53 32.02
N ARG A 200 9.54 -10.00 30.75
CA ARG A 200 8.55 -9.83 29.71
C ARG A 200 7.18 -10.38 30.15
N GLN A 201 6.11 -9.63 29.92
CA GLN A 201 4.76 -10.11 30.17
C GLN A 201 4.34 -11.14 29.11
N ARG A 202 3.76 -12.25 29.56
CA ARG A 202 3.21 -13.29 28.68
C ARG A 202 2.02 -12.75 27.92
N GLY A 203 2.01 -12.95 26.62
CA GLY A 203 0.92 -12.50 25.74
C GLY A 203 1.15 -11.15 25.09
N ASP A 204 2.12 -10.35 25.54
CA ASP A 204 2.45 -9.10 24.89
C ASP A 204 2.98 -9.31 23.47
N ILE A 205 2.81 -8.30 22.63
CA ILE A 205 3.39 -8.20 21.29
C ILE A 205 4.42 -7.07 21.31
N GLY A 206 5.69 -7.46 21.23
CA GLY A 206 6.80 -6.52 21.31
C GLY A 206 7.12 -5.84 19.99
N PHE A 207 7.64 -4.60 20.06
CA PHE A 207 8.09 -3.83 18.90
C PHE A 207 9.47 -3.26 19.11
N SER A 208 10.35 -3.45 18.11
CA SER A 208 11.68 -2.85 18.06
C SER A 208 11.91 -2.19 16.70
N ALA A 209 12.37 -0.93 16.71
CA ALA A 209 12.59 -0.15 15.50
C ALA A 209 14.06 0.21 15.33
N ILE A 210 14.62 -0.11 14.17
CA ILE A 210 15.98 0.24 13.77
C ILE A 210 15.90 1.36 12.71
N ARG A 211 16.77 2.38 12.85
CA ARG A 211 16.93 3.47 11.88
C ARG A 211 18.38 3.55 11.46
N GLY A 212 18.66 3.35 10.16
CA GLY A 212 20.04 3.33 9.67
C GLY A 212 20.12 3.43 8.15
N GLY A 213 21.16 4.08 7.65
CA GLY A 213 21.50 4.12 6.24
C GLY A 213 20.33 4.51 5.34
N ASP A 214 20.20 3.77 4.25
CA ASP A 214 19.19 3.88 3.21
C ASP A 214 18.22 2.69 3.16
N ILE A 215 18.12 1.92 4.25
CA ILE A 215 17.24 0.75 4.35
C ILE A 215 15.82 1.11 3.88
N VAL A 216 15.35 0.41 2.86
CA VAL A 216 14.04 0.68 2.26
C VAL A 216 12.90 0.27 3.19
N GLY A 217 13.02 -0.92 3.81
CA GLY A 217 12.09 -1.44 4.81
C GLY A 217 12.29 -2.93 5.00
N GLU A 218 12.61 -3.33 6.22
CA GLU A 218 12.76 -4.72 6.63
C GLU A 218 11.83 -4.98 7.81
N HIS A 219 11.21 -6.15 7.84
CA HIS A 219 10.26 -6.51 8.88
C HIS A 219 10.39 -7.99 9.20
N ASP A 220 10.61 -8.28 10.47
CA ASP A 220 10.61 -9.62 11.04
C ASP A 220 9.46 -9.76 12.03
N VAL A 221 8.73 -10.85 11.97
CA VAL A 221 7.83 -11.29 13.02
C VAL A 221 8.42 -12.58 13.60
N ILE A 222 8.82 -12.53 14.86
CA ILE A 222 9.47 -13.61 15.58
C ILE A 222 8.45 -14.21 16.54
N PHE A 223 8.20 -15.51 16.41
CA PHE A 223 7.45 -16.31 17.37
C PHE A 223 8.49 -17.17 18.12
N ALA A 224 8.64 -16.96 19.43
CA ALA A 224 9.70 -17.57 20.21
C ALA A 224 9.16 -18.33 21.43
N ALA A 225 9.45 -19.62 21.50
CA ALA A 225 9.18 -20.47 22.66
C ALA A 225 10.46 -21.11 23.20
N ALA A 226 10.34 -21.86 24.29
CA ALA A 226 11.46 -22.62 24.82
C ALA A 226 11.92 -23.69 23.83
N GLY A 227 13.14 -23.55 23.34
CA GLY A 227 13.76 -24.53 22.43
C GLY A 227 13.53 -24.29 20.94
N GLU A 228 12.59 -23.39 20.53
CA GLU A 228 12.34 -23.12 19.12
C GLU A 228 11.93 -21.68 18.82
N ARG A 229 12.10 -21.27 17.59
CA ARG A 229 11.65 -19.98 17.04
C ARG A 229 11.20 -20.13 15.60
N ILE A 230 10.14 -19.42 15.26
CA ILE A 230 9.70 -19.22 13.87
C ILE A 230 9.92 -17.75 13.55
N VAL A 231 10.54 -17.44 12.41
CA VAL A 231 10.73 -16.06 11.94
C VAL A 231 10.12 -15.90 10.56
N LEU A 232 9.15 -15.00 10.46
CA LEU A 232 8.60 -14.57 9.20
C LEU A 232 9.27 -13.25 8.81
N ARG A 233 9.98 -13.23 7.68
CA ARG A 233 10.82 -12.08 7.27
C ARG A 233 10.47 -11.57 5.88
N HIS A 234 10.37 -10.25 5.75
CA HIS A 234 10.27 -9.53 4.49
C HIS A 234 11.33 -8.43 4.40
N LEU A 235 12.07 -8.41 3.29
CA LEU A 235 13.11 -7.43 2.98
C LEU A 235 12.70 -6.68 1.70
N ALA A 236 12.47 -5.39 1.80
CA ALA A 236 12.29 -4.52 0.65
C ALA A 236 13.64 -3.90 0.27
N THR A 237 14.14 -4.21 -0.91
CA THR A 237 15.37 -3.65 -1.47
C THR A 237 15.11 -2.53 -2.49
N ASP A 238 13.86 -2.43 -2.99
CA ASP A 238 13.44 -1.42 -3.95
C ASP A 238 11.95 -1.08 -3.70
N ARG A 239 11.63 0.21 -3.74
CA ARG A 239 10.24 0.71 -3.63
C ARG A 239 9.35 0.36 -4.81
N ALA A 240 9.91 -0.07 -5.94
CA ALA A 240 9.14 -0.55 -7.10
C ALA A 240 8.20 -1.72 -6.76
N ILE A 241 8.42 -2.44 -5.66
CA ILE A 241 7.48 -3.47 -5.16
C ILE A 241 6.07 -2.92 -4.93
N PHE A 242 5.94 -1.68 -4.45
CA PHE A 242 4.64 -1.05 -4.22
C PHE A 242 3.95 -0.70 -5.55
N ALA A 243 4.70 -0.17 -6.53
CA ALA A 243 4.17 0.11 -7.85
C ALA A 243 3.73 -1.16 -8.58
N ARG A 244 4.51 -2.25 -8.48
CA ARG A 244 4.13 -3.56 -9.05
C ARG A 244 2.86 -4.12 -8.41
N GLY A 245 2.73 -4.01 -7.07
CA GLY A 245 1.53 -4.45 -6.37
C GLY A 245 0.29 -3.64 -6.74
N ALA A 246 0.41 -2.31 -6.81
CA ALA A 246 -0.69 -1.43 -7.22
C ALA A 246 -1.11 -1.71 -8.67
N LEU A 247 -0.16 -1.93 -9.58
CA LEU A 247 -0.46 -2.31 -10.96
C LEU A 247 -1.16 -3.69 -11.03
N LYS A 248 -0.71 -4.67 -10.24
CA LYS A 248 -1.40 -5.96 -10.13
C LYS A 248 -2.85 -5.78 -9.64
N ALA A 249 -3.09 -4.94 -8.65
CA ALA A 249 -4.43 -4.63 -8.16
C ALA A 249 -5.31 -3.98 -9.25
N ALA A 250 -4.76 -3.03 -10.02
CA ALA A 250 -5.46 -2.38 -11.12
C ALA A 250 -5.87 -3.39 -12.22
N LEU A 251 -5.00 -4.31 -12.57
CA LEU A 251 -5.27 -5.36 -13.56
C LEU A 251 -6.25 -6.41 -13.03
N TRP A 252 -6.11 -6.82 -11.76
CA TRP A 252 -7.01 -7.75 -11.09
C TRP A 252 -8.45 -7.22 -11.03
N GLY A 253 -8.60 -5.92 -10.73
CA GLY A 253 -9.91 -5.27 -10.61
C GLY A 253 -10.71 -5.23 -11.92
N GLN A 254 -10.07 -5.36 -13.11
CA GLN A 254 -10.76 -5.32 -14.42
C GLN A 254 -11.87 -6.37 -14.57
N THR A 255 -11.77 -7.47 -13.83
CA THR A 255 -12.72 -8.59 -13.93
C THR A 255 -13.65 -8.70 -12.73
N LYS A 256 -13.62 -7.73 -11.83
CA LYS A 256 -14.41 -7.75 -10.58
C LYS A 256 -15.68 -6.90 -10.69
N ALA A 257 -16.67 -7.28 -9.92
CA ALA A 257 -17.87 -6.46 -9.74
C ALA A 257 -17.51 -5.21 -8.90
N PRO A 258 -18.28 -4.10 -9.02
CA PRO A 258 -18.14 -2.98 -8.10
C PRO A 258 -18.17 -3.43 -6.64
N GLY A 259 -17.28 -2.88 -5.83
CA GLY A 259 -17.14 -3.25 -4.42
C GLY A 259 -15.86 -2.70 -3.81
N SER A 260 -15.74 -2.79 -2.49
CA SER A 260 -14.56 -2.45 -1.72
C SER A 260 -13.74 -3.71 -1.50
N TYR A 261 -12.48 -3.66 -1.87
CA TYR A 261 -11.52 -4.77 -1.84
C TYR A 261 -10.21 -4.32 -1.20
N ASP A 262 -9.41 -5.28 -0.80
CA ASP A 262 -8.06 -5.05 -0.31
C ASP A 262 -7.00 -5.91 -1.05
N MET A 263 -5.78 -5.88 -0.57
CA MET A 263 -4.71 -6.67 -1.19
C MET A 263 -4.78 -8.15 -0.86
N MET A 264 -5.56 -8.58 0.16
CA MET A 264 -5.83 -10.00 0.41
C MET A 264 -6.71 -10.57 -0.69
N ASP A 265 -7.77 -9.83 -1.09
CA ASP A 265 -8.62 -10.20 -2.23
C ASP A 265 -7.80 -10.33 -3.52
N VAL A 266 -6.87 -9.38 -3.77
CA VAL A 266 -5.97 -9.40 -4.95
C VAL A 266 -5.04 -10.61 -4.94
N LEU A 267 -4.67 -11.10 -3.76
CA LEU A 267 -3.83 -12.30 -3.57
C LEU A 267 -4.65 -13.60 -3.57
N GLY A 268 -5.98 -13.53 -3.38
CA GLY A 268 -6.85 -14.69 -3.25
C GLY A 268 -6.73 -15.40 -1.91
N LEU A 269 -6.56 -14.63 -0.82
CA LEU A 269 -6.28 -15.12 0.55
C LEU A 269 -7.47 -14.90 1.49
#